data_47b3bed478577d72646dd06dd1b0114f
#
_entry.id   47b3bed478577d72646dd06dd1b0114f
#
_cell.length_a   1.000
_cell.length_b   1.000
_cell.length_c   1.000
_cell.angle_alpha   90.00
_cell.angle_beta   90.00
_cell.angle_gamma   90.00
#
_symmetry.space_group_name_H-M   'P 1'
#
loop_
_entity.id
_entity.type
_entity.pdbx_description
1 polymer ?
#
loop_
_entity_poly.entity_id
_entity_poly.type
_entity_poly.pdbx_seq_one_letter_code
_entity_poly.pdbx_strand_id
1 'polypeptide(L)'
;MKIGFDNEKYLKIQSEHIKERIAQFDGKLYMELGGKLFDDHHASRVLPGFKPDSKLRMLGQLRDSIEIVIVVNAEDIEKNKVRADLCITYDEDVHRLRDEFMSRNFMVGSVVITHYNGQHAADQFRHRLEREGIKSYVHYPIDGYPHNVELIASDEGFGKNDYVETSRPLVIVTAPGPGSGKMATCLSQLYNENKRGIRAGYAKFETFPVWNLPLKHPVNIAYEAATADLNDVNMIDPFHLEAYNKTAVNYNRDIEIFPVLNALIEGIYGENPYKSPTDMGVNMIGFCISDDEVCCKASKDEIIRRFYDATNKMADGADNESEVNKIRMLFNQAKITTAFRPVTTAAYEKKLETGQQAAAIELEDGTIITAKSTPLLGCSAALLLNATKHLAEIDHQTKLIPQSLIEPVQKTKIEYLGGKNPRLHTDEVLVALSVLSNNDERSAPGDALLAENCRKALEQLPKLRGCQIHTTVMLSEVDRKIFKKLGCGLTCDPVKKK
;
A
#
# COMPACT_ATOMS: atom_id res chain seq x y z
N MET A 1 20.09 1.31 -6.33
CA MET A 1 19.50 1.61 -4.99
C MET A 1 20.14 0.68 -3.96
N LYS A 2 20.61 1.20 -2.79
CA LYS A 2 21.14 0.36 -1.71
C LYS A 2 20.00 -0.50 -1.13
N ILE A 3 20.32 -1.75 -0.81
CA ILE A 3 19.37 -2.73 -0.22
C ILE A 3 19.57 -2.69 1.29
N GLY A 4 18.47 -2.54 2.04
CA GLY A 4 18.44 -2.53 3.51
C GLY A 4 17.63 -3.69 4.11
N PHE A 5 16.98 -4.51 3.26
CA PHE A 5 16.13 -5.61 3.69
C PHE A 5 16.42 -6.88 2.88
N ASP A 6 16.63 -7.98 3.59
CA ASP A 6 16.84 -9.30 2.99
C ASP A 6 15.51 -10.01 2.76
N ASN A 7 14.99 -9.88 1.55
CA ASN A 7 13.70 -10.43 1.16
C ASN A 7 13.69 -11.98 1.15
N GLU A 8 14.78 -12.62 0.74
CA GLU A 8 14.81 -14.08 0.66
C GLU A 8 14.89 -14.71 2.08
N LYS A 9 15.64 -14.08 2.99
CA LYS A 9 15.61 -14.45 4.42
C LYS A 9 14.20 -14.28 4.99
N TYR A 10 13.51 -13.19 4.67
CA TYR A 10 12.14 -12.96 5.13
C TYR A 10 11.19 -14.08 4.68
N LEU A 11 11.20 -14.43 3.38
CA LEU A 11 10.35 -15.51 2.88
C LEU A 11 10.56 -16.82 3.66
N LYS A 12 11.81 -17.15 3.95
CA LYS A 12 12.19 -18.37 4.66
C LYS A 12 11.71 -18.34 6.11
N ILE A 13 12.19 -17.38 6.91
CA ILE A 13 11.93 -17.39 8.36
C ILE A 13 10.46 -17.11 8.69
N GLN A 14 9.77 -16.32 7.86
CA GLN A 14 8.33 -16.06 8.03
C GLN A 14 7.51 -17.33 7.80
N SER A 15 7.83 -18.11 6.75
CA SER A 15 7.14 -19.37 6.47
C SER A 15 7.45 -20.45 7.53
N GLU A 16 8.69 -20.51 8.03
CA GLU A 16 9.08 -21.39 9.13
C GLU A 16 8.30 -21.06 10.41
N HIS A 17 8.23 -19.77 10.77
CA HIS A 17 7.49 -19.33 11.95
C HIS A 17 5.98 -19.63 11.87
N ILE A 18 5.37 -19.54 10.69
CA ILE A 18 3.97 -19.95 10.50
C ILE A 18 3.82 -21.47 10.69
N LYS A 19 4.75 -22.30 10.19
CA LYS A 19 4.72 -23.75 10.41
C LYS A 19 4.84 -24.11 11.89
N GLU A 20 5.74 -23.46 12.63
CA GLU A 20 5.88 -23.60 14.07
C GLU A 20 4.56 -23.25 14.78
N ARG A 21 3.90 -22.17 14.37
CA ARG A 21 2.61 -21.76 14.93
C ARG A 21 1.51 -22.81 14.65
N ILE A 22 1.44 -23.39 13.46
CA ILE A 22 0.50 -24.47 13.12
C ILE A 22 0.74 -25.69 14.05
N ALA A 23 2.00 -26.05 14.28
CA ALA A 23 2.36 -27.21 15.12
C ALA A 23 2.02 -27.02 16.61
N GLN A 24 1.80 -25.79 17.09
CA GLN A 24 1.36 -25.50 18.46
C GLN A 24 -0.12 -25.81 18.71
N PHE A 25 -0.94 -26.04 17.67
CA PHE A 25 -2.40 -26.10 17.73
C PHE A 25 -2.98 -27.26 16.92
N ASP A 26 -2.83 -28.48 17.34
CA ASP A 26 -3.36 -29.71 16.72
C ASP A 26 -3.26 -29.73 15.16
N GLY A 27 -2.29 -29.00 14.62
CA GLY A 27 -2.08 -28.88 13.18
C GLY A 27 -3.08 -27.98 12.44
N LYS A 28 -3.85 -27.10 13.14
CA LYS A 28 -4.85 -26.20 12.53
C LYS A 28 -4.65 -24.76 12.97
N LEU A 29 -4.53 -23.85 12.01
CA LEU A 29 -4.33 -22.42 12.27
C LEU A 29 -5.25 -21.57 11.38
N TYR A 30 -6.05 -20.70 11.99
CA TYR A 30 -6.80 -19.64 11.32
C TYR A 30 -5.98 -18.36 11.37
N MET A 31 -5.56 -17.84 10.21
CA MET A 31 -4.70 -16.67 10.12
C MET A 31 -5.43 -15.53 9.43
N GLU A 32 -5.72 -14.48 10.20
CA GLU A 32 -6.25 -13.24 9.66
C GLU A 32 -5.17 -12.50 8.88
N LEU A 33 -5.47 -12.18 7.62
CA LEU A 33 -4.58 -11.42 6.78
C LEU A 33 -4.96 -9.94 6.79
N GLY A 34 -4.10 -9.12 7.34
CA GLY A 34 -4.24 -7.66 7.36
C GLY A 34 -3.50 -6.97 6.21
N GLY A 35 -3.96 -5.77 5.85
CA GLY A 35 -3.32 -4.90 4.88
C GLY A 35 -3.34 -5.39 3.43
N LYS A 36 -2.51 -4.76 2.59
CA LYS A 36 -2.42 -5.08 1.15
C LYS A 36 -1.59 -6.35 0.93
N LEU A 37 -2.19 -7.33 0.28
CA LEU A 37 -1.56 -8.62 0.01
C LEU A 37 -0.77 -8.63 -1.30
N PHE A 38 -1.31 -8.00 -2.34
CA PHE A 38 -0.76 -8.06 -3.71
C PHE A 38 0.24 -6.96 -4.00
N ASP A 39 0.07 -5.78 -3.36
CA ASP A 39 0.78 -4.55 -3.68
C ASP A 39 1.18 -3.81 -2.40
N ASP A 40 2.05 -4.41 -1.57
CA ASP A 40 2.54 -3.73 -0.36
C ASP A 40 3.62 -2.69 -0.71
N HIS A 41 3.17 -1.62 -1.36
CA HIS A 41 4.04 -0.53 -1.74
C HIS A 41 4.56 0.28 -0.56
N HIS A 42 3.88 0.26 0.60
CA HIS A 42 4.41 0.91 1.80
C HIS A 42 5.65 0.17 2.29
N ALA A 43 5.55 -1.15 2.48
CA ALA A 43 6.68 -1.98 2.90
C ALA A 43 7.88 -1.83 1.95
N SER A 44 7.65 -1.87 0.64
CA SER A 44 8.74 -1.74 -0.35
C SER A 44 9.41 -0.37 -0.35
N ARG A 45 8.74 0.70 0.13
CA ARG A 45 9.34 2.03 0.26
C ARG A 45 10.16 2.18 1.53
N VAL A 46 9.68 1.66 2.66
CA VAL A 46 10.36 1.82 3.96
C VAL A 46 11.43 0.76 4.22
N LEU A 47 11.38 -0.36 3.48
CA LEU A 47 12.30 -1.50 3.56
C LEU A 47 12.90 -1.76 2.16
N PRO A 48 13.89 -0.99 1.71
CA PRO A 48 14.53 -1.20 0.39
C PRO A 48 15.07 -2.61 0.23
N GLY A 49 14.53 -3.36 -0.73
CA GLY A 49 14.76 -4.80 -0.92
C GLY A 49 13.51 -5.65 -0.72
N PHE A 50 12.53 -5.18 0.06
CA PHE A 50 11.22 -5.84 0.17
C PHE A 50 10.45 -5.70 -1.15
N LYS A 51 9.98 -6.82 -1.71
CA LYS A 51 9.21 -6.82 -2.95
C LYS A 51 7.73 -6.65 -2.64
N PRO A 52 6.95 -5.87 -3.41
CA PRO A 52 5.53 -5.62 -3.14
C PRO A 52 4.68 -6.90 -3.03
N ASP A 53 5.07 -7.96 -3.73
CA ASP A 53 4.43 -9.29 -3.74
C ASP A 53 5.00 -10.29 -2.72
N SER A 54 5.88 -9.86 -1.82
CA SER A 54 6.57 -10.75 -0.88
C SER A 54 5.62 -11.57 -0.01
N LYS A 55 4.49 -11.01 0.41
CA LYS A 55 3.47 -11.75 1.17
C LYS A 55 2.93 -12.94 0.38
N LEU A 56 2.57 -12.73 -0.88
CA LEU A 56 2.09 -13.80 -1.77
C LEU A 56 3.18 -14.83 -2.05
N ARG A 57 4.41 -14.39 -2.29
CA ARG A 57 5.54 -15.30 -2.52
C ARG A 57 5.81 -16.17 -1.29
N MET A 58 5.71 -15.59 -0.10
CA MET A 58 5.83 -16.32 1.17
C MET A 58 4.71 -17.35 1.31
N LEU A 59 3.45 -16.95 1.11
CA LEU A 59 2.32 -17.88 1.11
C LEU A 59 2.49 -18.97 0.05
N GLY A 60 3.09 -18.66 -1.09
CA GLY A 60 3.41 -19.62 -2.15
C GLY A 60 4.30 -20.78 -1.69
N GLN A 61 5.17 -20.56 -0.69
CA GLN A 61 5.98 -21.64 -0.08
C GLN A 61 5.16 -22.61 0.79
N LEU A 62 3.96 -22.21 1.20
CA LEU A 62 3.04 -22.98 2.04
C LEU A 62 1.78 -23.43 1.27
N ARG A 63 1.78 -23.28 -0.05
CA ARG A 63 0.59 -23.41 -0.92
C ARG A 63 -0.23 -24.67 -0.65
N ASP A 64 0.42 -25.83 -0.53
CA ASP A 64 -0.28 -27.10 -0.33
C ASP A 64 -0.94 -27.23 1.04
N SER A 65 -0.53 -26.41 1.98
CA SER A 65 -1.09 -26.34 3.33
C SER A 65 -2.13 -25.24 3.50
N ILE A 66 -2.35 -24.37 2.48
CA ILE A 66 -3.21 -23.19 2.57
C ILE A 66 -4.58 -23.42 1.93
N GLU A 67 -5.62 -23.02 2.65
CA GLU A 67 -6.97 -22.78 2.14
C GLU A 67 -7.37 -21.32 2.41
N ILE A 68 -7.90 -20.64 1.39
CA ILE A 68 -8.33 -19.25 1.48
C ILE A 68 -9.82 -19.19 1.74
N VAL A 69 -10.21 -18.43 2.74
CA VAL A 69 -11.59 -18.03 3.04
C VAL A 69 -11.73 -16.53 2.85
N ILE A 70 -12.64 -16.10 1.99
CA ILE A 70 -12.88 -14.68 1.72
C ILE A 70 -14.09 -14.23 2.52
N VAL A 71 -13.94 -13.16 3.30
CA VAL A 71 -14.99 -12.64 4.19
C VAL A 71 -15.48 -11.31 3.66
N VAL A 72 -16.81 -11.12 3.61
CA VAL A 72 -17.44 -9.87 3.20
C VAL A 72 -18.63 -9.53 4.10
N ASN A 73 -18.79 -8.24 4.43
CA ASN A 73 -19.89 -7.79 5.29
C ASN A 73 -21.18 -7.60 4.46
N ALA A 74 -22.30 -8.18 4.88
CA ALA A 74 -23.60 -8.08 4.24
C ALA A 74 -24.09 -6.62 4.10
N GLU A 75 -23.80 -5.77 5.09
CA GLU A 75 -24.15 -4.35 5.00
C GLU A 75 -23.32 -3.59 3.96
N ASP A 76 -22.05 -3.96 3.79
CA ASP A 76 -21.20 -3.35 2.76
C ASP A 76 -21.68 -3.72 1.34
N ILE A 77 -22.19 -4.95 1.16
CA ILE A 77 -22.85 -5.39 -0.08
C ILE A 77 -24.15 -4.59 -0.29
N GLU A 78 -25.01 -4.51 0.74
CA GLU A 78 -26.29 -3.79 0.66
C GLU A 78 -26.12 -2.31 0.31
N LYS A 79 -25.07 -1.68 0.84
CA LYS A 79 -24.73 -0.28 0.57
C LYS A 79 -23.97 -0.07 -0.74
N ASN A 80 -23.71 -1.11 -1.53
CA ASN A 80 -22.84 -1.07 -2.72
C ASN A 80 -21.51 -0.37 -2.45
N LYS A 81 -20.88 -0.70 -1.32
CA LYS A 81 -19.63 -0.06 -0.91
C LYS A 81 -18.54 -0.32 -1.93
N VAL A 82 -17.93 0.78 -2.39
CA VAL A 82 -16.90 0.76 -3.43
C VAL A 82 -15.51 0.81 -2.78
N ARG A 83 -14.64 -0.02 -3.29
CA ARG A 83 -13.22 0.03 -2.98
C ARG A 83 -12.56 1.18 -3.76
N ALA A 84 -12.16 2.23 -3.05
CA ALA A 84 -11.73 3.51 -3.64
C ALA A 84 -10.51 3.41 -4.57
N ASP A 85 -9.58 2.47 -4.32
CA ASP A 85 -8.36 2.29 -5.12
C ASP A 85 -8.59 1.54 -6.44
N LEU A 86 -9.65 0.73 -6.52
CA LEU A 86 -10.01 -0.09 -7.69
C LEU A 86 -11.31 0.36 -8.38
N CYS A 87 -12.12 1.18 -7.72
CA CYS A 87 -13.42 1.64 -8.19
C CYS A 87 -14.41 0.49 -8.52
N ILE A 88 -14.34 -0.62 -7.76
CA ILE A 88 -15.25 -1.77 -7.84
C ILE A 88 -15.96 -1.98 -6.51
N THR A 89 -17.15 -2.60 -6.53
CA THR A 89 -17.90 -2.92 -5.32
C THR A 89 -17.24 -4.06 -4.53
N TYR A 90 -17.59 -4.21 -3.25
CA TYR A 90 -16.99 -5.25 -2.40
C TYR A 90 -17.36 -6.66 -2.84
N ASP A 91 -18.56 -6.89 -3.35
CA ASP A 91 -18.97 -8.18 -3.92
C ASP A 91 -18.18 -8.51 -5.22
N GLU A 92 -17.94 -7.52 -6.09
CA GLU A 92 -17.07 -7.68 -7.25
C GLU A 92 -15.61 -7.94 -6.82
N ASP A 93 -15.14 -7.29 -5.76
CA ASP A 93 -13.78 -7.51 -5.26
C ASP A 93 -13.61 -8.92 -4.65
N VAL A 94 -14.67 -9.54 -4.11
CA VAL A 94 -14.64 -10.96 -3.71
C VAL A 94 -14.30 -11.85 -4.91
N HIS A 95 -14.96 -11.66 -6.07
CA HIS A 95 -14.65 -12.41 -7.28
C HIS A 95 -13.23 -12.15 -7.78
N ARG A 96 -12.80 -10.88 -7.81
CA ARG A 96 -11.42 -10.52 -8.18
C ARG A 96 -10.39 -11.18 -7.27
N LEU A 97 -10.58 -11.13 -5.95
CA LEU A 97 -9.68 -11.78 -4.98
C LEU A 97 -9.61 -13.27 -5.23
N ARG A 98 -10.76 -13.93 -5.43
CA ARG A 98 -10.82 -15.35 -5.74
C ARG A 98 -10.00 -15.68 -6.99
N ASP A 99 -10.24 -14.97 -8.08
CA ASP A 99 -9.55 -15.20 -9.36
C ASP A 99 -8.03 -14.95 -9.24
N GLU A 100 -7.63 -13.93 -8.51
CA GLU A 100 -6.23 -13.64 -8.22
C GLU A 100 -5.54 -14.74 -7.43
N PHE A 101 -6.20 -15.34 -6.43
CA PHE A 101 -5.66 -16.48 -5.70
C PHE A 101 -5.62 -17.74 -6.57
N MET A 102 -6.69 -18.04 -7.29
CA MET A 102 -6.80 -19.22 -8.15
C MET A 102 -5.78 -19.17 -9.31
N SER A 103 -5.55 -18.00 -9.91
CA SER A 103 -4.54 -17.82 -10.97
C SER A 103 -3.12 -18.13 -10.50
N ARG A 104 -2.89 -18.10 -9.18
CA ARG A 104 -1.61 -18.44 -8.53
C ARG A 104 -1.63 -19.85 -7.90
N ASN A 105 -2.63 -20.65 -8.26
CA ASN A 105 -2.83 -22.01 -7.78
C ASN A 105 -3.04 -22.15 -6.26
N PHE A 106 -3.64 -21.13 -5.59
CA PHE A 106 -4.12 -21.31 -4.22
C PHE A 106 -5.52 -21.91 -4.23
N MET A 107 -5.79 -22.75 -3.22
CA MET A 107 -7.13 -23.25 -2.97
C MET A 107 -7.97 -22.16 -2.33
N VAL A 108 -9.05 -21.74 -3.00
CA VAL A 108 -10.08 -20.89 -2.41
C VAL A 108 -11.25 -21.76 -2.02
N GLY A 109 -11.44 -21.95 -0.72
CA GLY A 109 -12.45 -22.89 -0.19
C GLY A 109 -13.86 -22.33 -0.22
N SER A 110 -14.04 -21.11 0.27
CA SER A 110 -15.38 -20.55 0.49
C SER A 110 -15.39 -19.05 0.66
N VAL A 111 -16.62 -18.49 0.65
CA VAL A 111 -16.94 -17.11 1.00
C VAL A 111 -17.80 -17.10 2.26
N VAL A 112 -17.49 -16.22 3.22
CA VAL A 112 -18.30 -16.00 4.43
C VAL A 112 -18.93 -14.62 4.35
N ILE A 113 -20.26 -14.58 4.42
CA ILE A 113 -21.04 -13.33 4.48
C ILE A 113 -21.34 -13.03 5.94
N THR A 114 -20.67 -12.03 6.51
CA THR A 114 -20.82 -11.65 7.91
C THR A 114 -21.89 -10.58 8.12
N HIS A 115 -22.30 -10.37 9.38
CA HIS A 115 -23.35 -9.43 9.76
C HIS A 115 -24.65 -9.66 8.96
N TYR A 116 -24.88 -10.93 8.60
CA TYR A 116 -26.05 -11.30 7.80
C TYR A 116 -27.33 -11.26 8.65
N ASN A 117 -28.28 -10.49 8.19
CA ASN A 117 -29.61 -10.33 8.82
C ASN A 117 -30.72 -10.21 7.75
N GLY A 118 -30.60 -11.01 6.66
CA GLY A 118 -31.60 -11.05 5.60
C GLY A 118 -31.52 -9.84 4.63
N GLN A 119 -30.37 -9.22 4.45
CA GLN A 119 -30.19 -8.13 3.49
C GLN A 119 -30.37 -8.65 2.06
N HIS A 120 -31.20 -7.94 1.27
CA HIS A 120 -31.62 -8.40 -0.05
C HIS A 120 -30.45 -8.55 -1.04
N ALA A 121 -29.54 -7.59 -1.08
CA ALA A 121 -28.38 -7.68 -1.95
C ALA A 121 -27.42 -8.80 -1.52
N ALA A 122 -27.30 -9.07 -0.21
CA ALA A 122 -26.52 -10.18 0.30
C ALA A 122 -27.12 -11.55 -0.10
N ASP A 123 -28.45 -11.68 -0.10
CA ASP A 123 -29.14 -12.89 -0.60
C ASP A 123 -28.92 -13.08 -2.10
N GLN A 124 -29.03 -12.02 -2.90
CA GLN A 124 -28.75 -12.08 -4.34
C GLN A 124 -27.30 -12.49 -4.60
N PHE A 125 -26.36 -11.95 -3.83
CA PHE A 125 -24.94 -12.30 -3.91
C PHE A 125 -24.73 -13.77 -3.56
N ARG A 126 -25.34 -14.26 -2.48
CA ARG A 126 -25.29 -15.66 -2.07
C ARG A 126 -25.78 -16.60 -3.18
N HIS A 127 -26.94 -16.31 -3.77
CA HIS A 127 -27.48 -17.09 -4.90
C HIS A 127 -26.60 -17.03 -6.15
N ARG A 128 -25.86 -15.93 -6.37
CA ARG A 128 -24.88 -15.84 -7.45
C ARG A 128 -23.71 -16.78 -7.18
N LEU A 129 -23.15 -16.77 -5.96
CA LEU A 129 -22.07 -17.68 -5.57
C LEU A 129 -22.50 -19.16 -5.71
N GLU A 130 -23.71 -19.52 -5.28
CA GLU A 130 -24.26 -20.88 -5.43
C GLU A 130 -24.32 -21.32 -6.90
N ARG A 131 -24.81 -20.45 -7.80
CA ARG A 131 -24.86 -20.74 -9.24
C ARG A 131 -23.48 -20.91 -9.88
N GLU A 132 -22.47 -20.24 -9.33
CA GLU A 132 -21.09 -20.36 -9.75
C GLU A 132 -20.35 -21.55 -9.09
N GLY A 133 -21.05 -22.32 -8.26
CA GLY A 133 -20.49 -23.46 -7.54
C GLY A 133 -19.52 -23.07 -6.42
N ILE A 134 -19.61 -21.83 -5.91
CA ILE A 134 -18.78 -21.32 -4.83
C ILE A 134 -19.51 -21.58 -3.51
N LYS A 135 -18.86 -22.30 -2.57
CA LYS A 135 -19.42 -22.53 -1.23
C LYS A 135 -19.52 -21.19 -0.49
N SER A 136 -20.68 -20.90 0.09
CA SER A 136 -20.91 -19.73 0.92
C SER A 136 -21.50 -20.10 2.27
N TYR A 137 -21.11 -19.33 3.29
CA TYR A 137 -21.55 -19.48 4.68
C TYR A 137 -22.02 -18.14 5.22
N VAL A 138 -22.90 -18.14 6.22
CA VAL A 138 -23.39 -16.90 6.84
C VAL A 138 -23.04 -16.85 8.31
N HIS A 139 -22.57 -15.68 8.75
CA HIS A 139 -22.33 -15.35 10.14
C HIS A 139 -23.22 -14.18 10.55
N TYR A 140 -23.90 -14.34 11.67
CA TYR A 140 -24.91 -13.43 12.16
C TYR A 140 -24.34 -12.36 13.07
N PRO A 141 -25.00 -11.19 13.21
CA PRO A 141 -24.72 -10.25 14.30
C PRO A 141 -24.97 -10.94 15.65
N ILE A 142 -24.06 -10.69 16.61
CA ILE A 142 -24.20 -11.20 17.97
C ILE A 142 -24.42 -10.01 18.91
N ASP A 143 -25.49 -10.04 19.69
CA ASP A 143 -25.85 -8.95 20.59
C ASP A 143 -24.78 -8.69 21.64
N GLY A 144 -24.42 -7.41 21.79
CA GLY A 144 -23.38 -7.00 22.72
C GLY A 144 -21.95 -7.31 22.30
N TYR A 145 -21.73 -7.74 21.05
CA TYR A 145 -20.38 -7.90 20.49
C TYR A 145 -19.64 -6.55 20.50
N PRO A 146 -18.37 -6.47 20.94
CA PRO A 146 -17.50 -7.57 21.36
C PRO A 146 -17.43 -7.81 22.90
N HIS A 147 -18.29 -7.21 23.71
CA HIS A 147 -18.15 -7.16 25.17
C HIS A 147 -18.94 -8.24 25.92
N ASN A 148 -20.02 -8.78 25.35
CA ASN A 148 -20.80 -9.83 25.99
C ASN A 148 -20.18 -11.22 25.74
N VAL A 149 -19.02 -11.46 26.41
CA VAL A 149 -18.18 -12.64 26.21
C VAL A 149 -18.95 -13.95 26.42
N GLU A 150 -19.80 -14.05 27.45
CA GLU A 150 -20.57 -15.27 27.76
C GLU A 150 -21.50 -15.63 26.59
N LEU A 151 -22.22 -14.67 26.05
CA LEU A 151 -23.08 -14.90 24.89
C LEU A 151 -22.27 -15.20 23.64
N ILE A 152 -21.20 -14.43 23.39
CA ILE A 152 -20.39 -14.56 22.16
C ILE A 152 -19.75 -15.95 22.08
N ALA A 153 -19.14 -16.45 23.17
CA ALA A 153 -18.49 -17.75 23.26
C ALA A 153 -19.48 -18.89 23.61
N SER A 154 -20.71 -18.83 23.15
CA SER A 154 -21.78 -19.82 23.40
C SER A 154 -22.39 -20.35 22.11
N ASP A 155 -23.31 -21.35 22.26
CA ASP A 155 -24.08 -21.90 21.14
C ASP A 155 -25.02 -20.87 20.52
N GLU A 156 -25.50 -19.87 21.28
CA GLU A 156 -26.33 -18.75 20.81
C GLU A 156 -25.51 -17.63 20.17
N GLY A 157 -24.20 -17.58 20.41
CA GLY A 157 -23.26 -16.65 19.80
C GLY A 157 -22.52 -17.27 18.62
N PHE A 158 -21.25 -17.63 18.81
CA PHE A 158 -20.43 -18.23 17.75
C PHE A 158 -21.00 -19.58 17.24
N GLY A 159 -21.69 -20.35 18.11
CA GLY A 159 -22.32 -21.61 17.71
C GLY A 159 -23.48 -21.46 16.73
N LYS A 160 -24.10 -20.28 16.65
CA LYS A 160 -25.18 -19.99 15.70
C LYS A 160 -24.66 -19.73 14.29
N ASN A 161 -23.41 -19.34 14.15
CA ASN A 161 -22.78 -19.12 12.85
C ASN A 161 -22.57 -20.44 12.12
N ASP A 162 -22.68 -20.41 10.79
CA ASP A 162 -22.33 -21.57 9.99
C ASP A 162 -20.88 -21.98 10.24
N TYR A 163 -20.65 -23.27 10.45
CA TYR A 163 -19.30 -23.80 10.47
C TYR A 163 -18.73 -23.86 9.05
N VAL A 164 -17.62 -23.15 8.84
CA VAL A 164 -16.93 -23.15 7.55
C VAL A 164 -16.09 -24.41 7.45
N GLU A 165 -16.52 -25.37 6.63
CA GLU A 165 -15.76 -26.58 6.38
C GLU A 165 -14.43 -26.26 5.68
N THR A 166 -13.33 -26.62 6.31
CA THR A 166 -11.98 -26.41 5.79
C THR A 166 -11.16 -27.70 5.87
N SER A 167 -10.33 -27.93 4.85
CA SER A 167 -9.60 -29.18 4.68
C SER A 167 -8.09 -29.07 4.94
N ARG A 168 -7.54 -27.83 4.98
CA ARG A 168 -6.11 -27.63 5.09
C ARG A 168 -5.70 -27.11 6.48
N PRO A 169 -4.44 -27.34 6.90
CA PRO A 169 -3.96 -26.93 8.22
C PRO A 169 -3.84 -25.43 8.42
N LEU A 170 -3.62 -24.65 7.35
CA LEU A 170 -3.55 -23.20 7.40
C LEU A 170 -4.71 -22.57 6.63
N VAL A 171 -5.62 -21.97 7.36
CA VAL A 171 -6.75 -21.24 6.79
C VAL A 171 -6.47 -19.74 6.81
N ILE A 172 -6.33 -19.15 5.62
CA ILE A 172 -6.13 -17.71 5.47
C ILE A 172 -7.49 -17.04 5.35
N VAL A 173 -7.78 -16.14 6.29
CA VAL A 173 -9.02 -15.35 6.28
C VAL A 173 -8.68 -13.94 5.76
N THR A 174 -9.20 -13.61 4.60
CA THR A 174 -8.99 -12.33 3.91
C THR A 174 -10.29 -11.66 3.52
N ALA A 175 -10.25 -10.38 3.11
CA ALA A 175 -11.45 -9.60 2.80
C ALA A 175 -11.15 -8.44 1.84
N PRO A 176 -12.18 -7.90 1.14
CA PRO A 176 -12.09 -6.68 0.32
C PRO A 176 -11.60 -5.45 1.09
N GLY A 177 -11.93 -5.35 2.39
CA GLY A 177 -11.57 -4.19 3.19
C GLY A 177 -11.68 -4.38 4.70
N PRO A 178 -11.42 -3.33 5.48
CA PRO A 178 -11.57 -3.34 6.93
C PRO A 178 -13.06 -3.47 7.33
N GLY A 179 -13.31 -3.96 8.55
CA GLY A 179 -14.68 -4.11 9.09
C GLY A 179 -15.48 -5.28 8.49
N SER A 180 -14.85 -6.15 7.69
CA SER A 180 -15.52 -7.30 7.06
C SER A 180 -15.77 -8.47 8.00
N GLY A 181 -15.33 -8.42 9.28
CA GLY A 181 -15.56 -9.48 10.26
C GLY A 181 -14.53 -10.63 10.25
N LYS A 182 -13.33 -10.43 9.68
CA LYS A 182 -12.28 -11.48 9.62
C LYS A 182 -11.94 -12.09 10.98
N MET A 183 -11.68 -11.26 11.99
CA MET A 183 -11.37 -11.69 13.34
C MET A 183 -12.52 -12.50 13.95
N ALA A 184 -13.75 -12.00 13.88
CA ALA A 184 -14.93 -12.70 14.39
C ALA A 184 -15.14 -14.05 13.68
N THR A 185 -14.86 -14.12 12.37
CA THR A 185 -14.91 -15.38 11.62
C THR A 185 -13.85 -16.36 12.12
N CYS A 186 -12.61 -15.92 12.34
CA CYS A 186 -11.57 -16.78 12.94
C CYS A 186 -12.00 -17.31 14.30
N LEU A 187 -12.47 -16.45 15.21
CA LEU A 187 -12.88 -16.87 16.56
C LEU A 187 -14.10 -17.78 16.54
N SER A 188 -15.07 -17.54 15.66
CA SER A 188 -16.20 -18.43 15.45
C SER A 188 -15.75 -19.83 14.98
N GLN A 189 -14.73 -19.88 14.10
CA GLN A 189 -14.14 -21.14 13.69
C GLN A 189 -13.41 -21.83 14.84
N LEU A 190 -12.65 -21.09 15.67
CA LEU A 190 -12.02 -21.66 16.87
C LEU A 190 -13.05 -22.31 17.81
N TYR A 191 -14.19 -21.62 18.04
CA TYR A 191 -15.29 -22.14 18.84
C TYR A 191 -15.84 -23.45 18.26
N ASN A 192 -16.15 -23.46 16.97
CA ASN A 192 -16.70 -24.62 16.30
C ASN A 192 -15.72 -25.80 16.17
N GLU A 193 -14.40 -25.52 15.98
CA GLU A 193 -13.34 -26.55 16.02
C GLU A 193 -13.21 -27.15 17.41
N ASN A 194 -13.24 -26.34 18.47
CA ASN A 194 -13.18 -26.80 19.85
C ASN A 194 -14.37 -27.74 20.20
N LYS A 195 -15.57 -27.41 19.72
CA LYS A 195 -16.74 -28.31 19.86
C LYS A 195 -16.54 -29.65 19.16
N ARG A 196 -15.66 -29.72 18.17
CA ARG A 196 -15.29 -30.95 17.43
C ARG A 196 -14.06 -31.64 18.00
N GLY A 197 -13.53 -31.13 19.12
CA GLY A 197 -12.34 -31.67 19.78
C GLY A 197 -11.01 -31.30 19.12
N ILE A 198 -11.00 -30.25 18.26
CA ILE A 198 -9.79 -29.75 17.61
C ILE A 198 -9.41 -28.42 18.25
N ARG A 199 -8.23 -28.33 18.83
CA ARG A 199 -7.67 -27.09 19.38
C ARG A 199 -6.97 -26.30 18.28
N ALA A 200 -7.73 -25.51 17.51
CA ALA A 200 -7.18 -24.67 16.46
C ALA A 200 -6.53 -23.38 17.02
N GLY A 201 -5.53 -22.88 16.33
CA GLY A 201 -4.89 -21.60 16.68
C GLY A 201 -5.45 -20.41 15.92
N TYR A 202 -5.22 -19.22 16.49
CA TYR A 202 -5.44 -17.93 15.82
C TYR A 202 -4.10 -17.25 15.57
N ALA A 203 -3.96 -16.59 14.43
CA ALA A 203 -2.84 -15.71 14.17
C ALA A 203 -3.28 -14.48 13.39
N LYS A 204 -2.57 -13.37 13.61
CA LYS A 204 -2.71 -12.14 12.83
C LYS A 204 -1.46 -11.91 12.01
N PHE A 205 -1.61 -11.81 10.69
CA PHE A 205 -0.51 -11.56 9.79
C PHE A 205 -0.52 -10.09 9.36
N GLU A 206 0.42 -9.34 9.92
CA GLU A 206 0.64 -7.94 9.60
C GLU A 206 2.13 -7.69 9.33
N THR A 207 2.43 -6.68 8.53
CA THR A 207 3.81 -6.26 8.23
C THR A 207 4.30 -5.25 9.25
N PHE A 208 3.40 -4.37 9.70
CA PHE A 208 3.67 -3.24 10.59
C PHE A 208 2.64 -3.15 11.72
N PRO A 209 3.01 -2.55 12.87
CA PRO A 209 4.36 -2.09 13.20
C PRO A 209 5.34 -3.24 13.31
N VAL A 210 6.64 -2.95 13.17
CA VAL A 210 7.69 -3.96 13.36
C VAL A 210 7.97 -4.07 14.86
N TRP A 211 7.44 -5.13 15.46
CA TRP A 211 7.30 -5.27 16.91
C TRP A 211 8.64 -5.26 17.69
N ASN A 212 9.72 -5.78 17.10
CA ASN A 212 11.04 -5.88 17.71
C ASN A 212 11.99 -4.71 17.41
N LEU A 213 11.47 -3.64 16.76
CA LEU A 213 12.19 -2.37 16.63
C LEU A 213 11.78 -1.40 17.75
N PRO A 214 12.61 -0.41 18.11
CA PRO A 214 12.24 0.63 19.05
C PRO A 214 10.96 1.38 18.64
N LEU A 215 10.18 1.84 19.61
CA LEU A 215 8.92 2.57 19.36
C LEU A 215 9.11 3.76 18.41
N LYS A 216 10.18 4.53 18.59
CA LYS A 216 10.49 5.70 17.75
C LYS A 216 11.44 5.39 16.60
N HIS A 217 11.54 4.14 16.21
CA HIS A 217 12.30 3.77 15.02
C HIS A 217 11.66 4.36 13.77
N PRO A 218 12.41 4.95 12.80
CA PRO A 218 11.84 5.57 11.62
C PRO A 218 10.90 4.67 10.82
N VAL A 219 11.16 3.36 10.75
CA VAL A 219 10.27 2.37 10.10
C VAL A 219 8.89 2.35 10.77
N ASN A 220 8.81 2.33 12.09
CA ASN A 220 7.56 2.35 12.83
C ASN A 220 6.85 3.71 12.74
N ILE A 221 7.60 4.83 12.80
CA ILE A 221 7.05 6.18 12.58
C ILE A 221 6.46 6.32 11.18
N ALA A 222 7.11 5.75 10.15
CA ALA A 222 6.61 5.79 8.77
C ALA A 222 5.28 5.01 8.60
N TYR A 223 5.11 3.92 9.35
CA TYR A 223 3.82 3.21 9.39
C TYR A 223 2.72 4.08 10.03
N GLU A 224 3.02 4.73 11.15
CA GLU A 224 2.07 5.64 11.81
C GLU A 224 1.70 6.84 10.90
N ALA A 225 2.65 7.32 10.10
CA ALA A 225 2.36 8.34 9.08
C ALA A 225 1.50 7.78 7.92
N ALA A 226 1.63 6.49 7.60
CA ALA A 226 0.83 5.85 6.55
C ALA A 226 -0.61 5.53 6.97
N THR A 227 -0.89 5.48 8.26
CA THR A 227 -2.19 5.21 8.88
C THR A 227 -2.71 6.39 9.70
N ALA A 228 -2.20 7.60 9.41
CA ALA A 228 -2.56 8.82 10.13
C ALA A 228 -4.06 9.16 10.03
N ASP A 229 -4.70 8.82 8.92
CA ASP A 229 -6.14 8.94 8.67
C ASP A 229 -6.99 7.95 9.51
N LEU A 230 -6.41 6.83 9.94
CA LEU A 230 -7.05 5.83 10.79
C LEU A 230 -6.83 6.08 12.30
N ASN A 231 -6.05 7.10 12.65
CA ASN A 231 -5.62 7.40 14.02
C ASN A 231 -4.86 6.25 14.71
N ASP A 232 -4.21 5.37 13.96
CA ASP A 232 -3.32 4.36 14.52
C ASP A 232 -2.12 5.01 15.20
N VAL A 233 -1.83 4.61 16.42
CA VAL A 233 -0.69 5.08 17.21
C VAL A 233 0.11 3.89 17.68
N ASN A 234 1.41 3.91 17.41
CA ASN A 234 2.32 2.88 17.90
C ASN A 234 2.55 3.06 19.41
N MET A 235 2.48 1.96 20.14
CA MET A 235 2.64 1.91 21.58
C MET A 235 3.54 0.73 21.98
N ILE A 236 4.15 0.81 23.15
CA ILE A 236 4.73 -0.39 23.77
C ILE A 236 3.57 -1.27 24.22
N ASP A 237 3.62 -2.53 23.85
CA ASP A 237 2.65 -3.55 24.30
C ASP A 237 2.85 -3.85 25.79
N PRO A 238 1.92 -3.40 26.67
CA PRO A 238 2.08 -3.58 28.09
C PRO A 238 1.94 -5.04 28.53
N PHE A 239 1.12 -5.82 27.82
CA PHE A 239 0.91 -7.24 28.11
C PHE A 239 2.16 -8.05 27.78
N HIS A 240 2.84 -7.73 26.67
CA HIS A 240 4.09 -8.38 26.29
C HIS A 240 5.22 -8.04 27.28
N LEU A 241 5.28 -6.78 27.71
CA LEU A 241 6.24 -6.34 28.71
C LEU A 241 6.01 -7.06 30.05
N GLU A 242 4.76 -7.17 30.50
CA GLU A 242 4.40 -7.86 31.74
C GLU A 242 4.73 -9.37 31.67
N ALA A 243 4.36 -10.02 30.58
CA ALA A 243 4.53 -11.48 30.45
C ALA A 243 5.99 -11.91 30.25
N TYR A 244 6.81 -11.10 29.56
CA TYR A 244 8.14 -11.53 29.11
C TYR A 244 9.28 -10.62 29.56
N ASN A 245 9.00 -9.51 30.23
CA ASN A 245 9.97 -8.47 30.57
C ASN A 245 10.75 -7.96 29.33
N LYS A 246 10.08 -7.93 28.17
CA LYS A 246 10.60 -7.48 26.88
C LYS A 246 9.68 -6.45 26.27
N THR A 247 10.27 -5.38 25.71
CA THR A 247 9.50 -4.39 24.96
C THR A 247 9.15 -4.93 23.59
N ALA A 248 7.88 -4.77 23.19
CA ALA A 248 7.40 -4.98 21.85
C ALA A 248 6.56 -3.78 21.41
N VAL A 249 6.57 -3.45 20.15
CA VAL A 249 5.75 -2.38 19.57
C VAL A 249 4.52 -2.97 18.92
N ASN A 250 3.37 -2.43 19.29
CA ASN A 250 2.11 -2.75 18.64
C ASN A 250 1.30 -1.45 18.47
N TYR A 251 0.19 -1.46 17.76
CA TYR A 251 -0.66 -0.27 17.66
C TYR A 251 -1.83 -0.32 18.65
N ASN A 252 -2.31 0.87 19.00
CA ASN A 252 -3.31 1.07 20.04
C ASN A 252 -4.53 0.15 19.92
N ARG A 253 -5.08 -0.04 18.74
CA ARG A 253 -6.30 -0.87 18.53
C ARG A 253 -6.12 -2.33 18.93
N ASP A 254 -4.96 -2.93 18.66
CA ASP A 254 -4.69 -4.31 19.07
C ASP A 254 -4.49 -4.43 20.57
N ILE A 255 -3.86 -3.44 21.17
CA ILE A 255 -3.67 -3.38 22.63
C ILE A 255 -5.03 -3.20 23.33
N GLU A 256 -5.87 -2.31 22.85
CA GLU A 256 -7.20 -2.01 23.42
C GLU A 256 -8.15 -3.20 23.32
N ILE A 257 -8.12 -3.96 22.23
CA ILE A 257 -9.02 -5.12 22.02
C ILE A 257 -8.50 -6.39 22.71
N PHE A 258 -7.22 -6.47 23.08
CA PHE A 258 -6.62 -7.69 23.61
C PHE A 258 -7.32 -8.25 24.86
N PRO A 259 -7.74 -7.46 25.87
CA PRO A 259 -8.48 -7.98 27.02
C PRO A 259 -9.77 -8.72 26.63
N VAL A 260 -10.47 -8.22 25.60
CA VAL A 260 -11.68 -8.84 25.07
C VAL A 260 -11.33 -10.15 24.34
N LEU A 261 -10.29 -10.13 23.51
CA LEU A 261 -9.81 -11.33 22.82
C LEU A 261 -9.34 -12.41 23.80
N ASN A 262 -8.64 -11.98 24.87
CA ASN A 262 -8.23 -12.88 25.94
C ASN A 262 -9.45 -13.57 26.55
N ALA A 263 -10.45 -12.82 26.97
CA ALA A 263 -11.66 -13.36 27.58
C ALA A 263 -12.45 -14.28 26.61
N LEU A 264 -12.53 -13.93 25.32
CA LEU A 264 -13.20 -14.77 24.31
C LEU A 264 -12.46 -16.11 24.12
N ILE A 265 -11.14 -16.10 24.01
CA ILE A 265 -10.34 -17.30 23.84
C ILE A 265 -10.38 -18.18 25.10
N GLU A 266 -10.33 -17.56 26.28
CA GLU A 266 -10.55 -18.26 27.57
C GLU A 266 -11.96 -18.88 27.64
N GLY A 267 -12.99 -18.17 27.17
CA GLY A 267 -14.36 -18.71 27.07
C GLY A 267 -14.48 -19.91 26.12
N ILE A 268 -13.67 -19.95 25.05
CA ILE A 268 -13.65 -21.04 24.08
C ILE A 268 -12.86 -22.27 24.60
N TYR A 269 -11.67 -22.08 25.16
CA TYR A 269 -10.72 -23.15 25.49
C TYR A 269 -10.55 -23.40 27.00
N GLY A 270 -11.10 -22.54 27.87
CA GLY A 270 -10.82 -22.54 29.30
C GLY A 270 -9.49 -21.88 29.69
N GLU A 271 -8.64 -21.57 28.73
CA GLU A 271 -7.37 -20.86 28.90
C GLU A 271 -6.99 -20.09 27.64
N ASN A 272 -6.18 -19.05 27.73
CA ASN A 272 -5.61 -18.37 26.57
C ASN A 272 -4.11 -18.72 26.43
N PRO A 273 -3.69 -19.31 25.29
CA PRO A 273 -2.29 -19.60 25.02
C PRO A 273 -1.47 -18.34 24.72
N TYR A 274 -2.12 -17.24 24.36
CA TYR A 274 -1.48 -15.96 24.04
C TYR A 274 -1.42 -15.07 25.27
N LYS A 275 -0.24 -14.51 25.54
CA LYS A 275 -0.04 -13.61 26.68
C LYS A 275 -0.14 -12.14 26.30
N SER A 276 -0.10 -11.82 25.00
CA SER A 276 -0.13 -10.46 24.50
C SER A 276 -0.69 -10.41 23.08
N PRO A 277 -1.14 -9.25 22.58
CA PRO A 277 -1.49 -9.09 21.17
C PRO A 277 -0.29 -9.35 20.25
N THR A 278 0.93 -9.06 20.71
CA THR A 278 2.16 -9.39 19.95
C THR A 278 2.35 -10.90 19.76
N ASP A 279 1.96 -11.73 20.73
CA ASP A 279 2.02 -13.19 20.62
C ASP A 279 1.04 -13.72 19.56
N MET A 280 -0.09 -13.04 19.33
CA MET A 280 -1.04 -13.41 18.30
C MET A 280 -0.48 -13.11 16.89
N GLY A 281 0.47 -12.20 16.80
CA GLY A 281 1.10 -11.79 15.53
C GLY A 281 2.07 -12.85 14.99
N VAL A 282 2.20 -12.89 13.67
CA VAL A 282 3.25 -13.61 12.95
C VAL A 282 3.99 -12.61 12.08
N ASN A 283 5.07 -12.01 12.61
CA ASN A 283 5.82 -10.94 11.93
C ASN A 283 7.32 -11.09 12.20
N MET A 284 8.06 -11.47 11.16
CA MET A 284 9.51 -11.68 11.22
C MET A 284 10.31 -10.57 10.52
N ILE A 285 9.66 -9.47 10.14
CA ILE A 285 10.24 -8.35 9.35
C ILE A 285 11.52 -7.80 10.00
N GLY A 286 11.48 -7.48 11.29
CA GLY A 286 12.61 -6.84 11.96
C GLY A 286 13.87 -7.72 12.02
N PHE A 287 13.75 -9.04 11.88
CA PHE A 287 14.90 -9.95 11.80
C PHE A 287 15.55 -10.00 10.41
N CYS A 288 14.92 -9.33 9.43
CA CYS A 288 15.35 -9.34 8.03
C CYS A 288 15.92 -8.00 7.57
N ILE A 289 15.99 -7.01 8.45
CA ILE A 289 16.70 -5.76 8.20
C ILE A 289 18.20 -6.06 8.18
N SER A 290 18.83 -5.85 7.02
CA SER A 290 20.26 -6.11 6.79
C SER A 290 21.10 -4.84 6.86
N ASP A 291 20.50 -3.68 6.59
CA ASP A 291 21.11 -2.35 6.72
C ASP A 291 20.07 -1.39 7.28
N ASP A 292 20.18 -1.09 8.56
CA ASP A 292 19.24 -0.25 9.29
C ASP A 292 19.29 1.22 8.86
N GLU A 293 20.45 1.73 8.48
CA GLU A 293 20.61 3.13 8.03
C GLU A 293 19.86 3.36 6.72
N VAL A 294 19.93 2.38 5.80
CA VAL A 294 19.19 2.41 4.53
C VAL A 294 17.67 2.40 4.79
N CYS A 295 17.19 1.55 5.69
CA CYS A 295 15.77 1.50 6.07
C CYS A 295 15.33 2.79 6.78
N CYS A 296 16.14 3.33 7.68
CA CYS A 296 15.88 4.60 8.36
C CYS A 296 15.79 5.78 7.38
N LYS A 297 16.71 5.87 6.41
CA LYS A 297 16.67 6.91 5.36
C LYS A 297 15.40 6.81 4.53
N ALA A 298 15.08 5.62 4.03
CA ALA A 298 13.90 5.36 3.22
C ALA A 298 12.59 5.68 3.98
N SER A 299 12.53 5.32 5.26
CA SER A 299 11.38 5.61 6.11
C SER A 299 11.17 7.10 6.36
N LYS A 300 12.24 7.85 6.61
CA LYS A 300 12.17 9.32 6.75
C LYS A 300 11.69 9.98 5.46
N ASP A 301 12.13 9.49 4.30
CA ASP A 301 11.66 9.94 3.00
C ASP A 301 10.15 9.65 2.79
N GLU A 302 9.68 8.45 3.18
CA GLU A 302 8.27 8.08 3.11
C GLU A 302 7.39 8.95 4.02
N ILE A 303 7.84 9.31 5.24
CA ILE A 303 7.10 10.22 6.13
C ILE A 303 6.89 11.58 5.44
N ILE A 304 7.93 12.12 4.79
CA ILE A 304 7.83 13.39 4.07
C ILE A 304 6.90 13.26 2.86
N ARG A 305 6.97 12.14 2.14
CA ARG A 305 6.07 11.87 1.03
C ARG A 305 4.61 11.85 1.48
N ARG A 306 4.30 11.20 2.62
CA ARG A 306 2.95 11.17 3.20
C ARG A 306 2.47 12.56 3.60
N PHE A 307 3.36 13.40 4.13
CA PHE A 307 3.04 14.78 4.44
C PHE A 307 2.58 15.57 3.20
N TYR A 308 3.33 15.45 2.09
CA TYR A 308 2.94 16.12 0.84
C TYR A 308 1.66 15.55 0.24
N ASP A 309 1.46 14.23 0.32
CA ASP A 309 0.21 13.61 -0.14
C ASP A 309 -1.00 14.15 0.65
N ALA A 310 -0.90 14.22 1.99
CA ALA A 310 -1.97 14.73 2.85
C ALA A 310 -2.23 16.22 2.63
N THR A 311 -1.19 17.05 2.52
CA THR A 311 -1.34 18.48 2.27
C THR A 311 -1.90 18.78 0.88
N ASN A 312 -1.59 17.97 -0.13
CA ASN A 312 -2.17 18.10 -1.47
C ASN A 312 -3.66 17.72 -1.48
N LYS A 313 -4.06 16.64 -0.78
CA LYS A 313 -5.48 16.30 -0.60
C LYS A 313 -6.26 17.44 0.06
N MET A 314 -5.70 18.04 1.12
CA MET A 314 -6.29 19.19 1.80
C MET A 314 -6.44 20.39 0.86
N ALA A 315 -5.43 20.70 0.06
CA ALA A 315 -5.51 21.77 -0.94
C ALA A 315 -6.52 21.48 -2.05
N ASP A 316 -6.80 20.20 -2.36
CA ASP A 316 -7.86 19.79 -3.28
C ASP A 316 -9.26 19.79 -2.64
N GLY A 317 -9.36 20.10 -1.34
CA GLY A 317 -10.64 20.30 -0.63
C GLY A 317 -11.04 19.12 0.28
N ALA A 318 -10.14 18.19 0.56
CA ALA A 318 -10.40 17.14 1.54
C ALA A 318 -10.37 17.71 2.97
N ASP A 319 -11.27 17.23 3.83
CA ASP A 319 -11.28 17.53 5.27
C ASP A 319 -10.34 16.56 5.99
N ASN A 320 -9.05 16.83 5.94
CA ASN A 320 -8.00 15.98 6.53
C ASN A 320 -6.92 16.76 7.29
N GLU A 321 -7.30 17.87 7.92
CA GLU A 321 -6.39 18.69 8.72
C GLU A 321 -5.77 17.89 9.88
N SER A 322 -6.56 17.01 10.50
CA SER A 322 -6.09 16.11 11.58
C SER A 322 -4.95 15.19 11.10
N GLU A 323 -5.09 14.57 9.90
CA GLU A 323 -4.04 13.76 9.27
C GLU A 323 -2.75 14.57 9.07
N VAL A 324 -2.87 15.78 8.50
CA VAL A 324 -1.71 16.67 8.27
C VAL A 324 -1.01 17.03 9.57
N ASN A 325 -1.76 17.40 10.60
CA ASN A 325 -1.22 17.78 11.91
C ASN A 325 -0.53 16.61 12.60
N LYS A 326 -1.11 15.41 12.53
CA LYS A 326 -0.49 14.19 13.03
C LYS A 326 0.86 13.92 12.35
N ILE A 327 0.93 13.99 11.03
CA ILE A 327 2.20 13.77 10.31
C ILE A 327 3.24 14.84 10.68
N ARG A 328 2.84 16.10 10.91
CA ARG A 328 3.76 17.15 11.44
C ARG A 328 4.34 16.80 12.81
N MET A 329 3.53 16.21 13.70
CA MET A 329 4.04 15.73 15.00
C MET A 329 5.07 14.61 14.79
N LEU A 330 4.84 13.71 13.82
CA LEU A 330 5.77 12.62 13.50
C LEU A 330 7.11 13.15 12.92
N PHE A 331 7.12 14.29 12.22
CA PHE A 331 8.37 14.97 11.83
C PHE A 331 9.26 15.27 13.02
N ASN A 332 8.66 15.80 14.13
CA ASN A 332 9.41 16.09 15.35
C ASN A 332 9.98 14.81 15.98
N GLN A 333 9.20 13.72 15.99
CA GLN A 333 9.64 12.43 16.51
C GLN A 333 10.78 11.82 15.68
N ALA A 334 10.67 11.89 14.35
CA ALA A 334 11.68 11.40 13.40
C ALA A 334 12.88 12.36 13.26
N LYS A 335 12.82 13.56 13.86
CA LYS A 335 13.83 14.64 13.79
C LYS A 335 14.17 15.01 12.34
N ILE A 336 13.13 15.22 11.52
CA ILE A 336 13.26 15.57 10.09
C ILE A 336 12.52 16.86 9.75
N THR A 337 12.92 17.42 8.60
CA THR A 337 12.19 18.47 7.88
C THR A 337 12.04 18.05 6.43
N THR A 338 11.28 18.79 5.65
CA THR A 338 11.15 18.53 4.20
C THR A 338 12.48 18.61 3.45
N ALA A 339 13.45 19.37 3.96
CA ALA A 339 14.81 19.47 3.41
C ALA A 339 15.64 18.16 3.52
N PHE A 340 15.16 17.17 4.28
CA PHE A 340 15.79 15.85 4.31
C PHE A 340 15.77 15.18 2.93
N ARG A 341 14.81 15.53 2.06
CA ARG A 341 14.80 15.13 0.65
C ARG A 341 15.58 16.16 -0.17
N PRO A 342 16.76 15.81 -0.75
CA PRO A 342 17.58 16.76 -1.50
C PRO A 342 16.85 17.43 -2.66
N VAL A 343 15.96 16.70 -3.33
CA VAL A 343 15.14 17.22 -4.43
C VAL A 343 14.22 18.36 -4.00
N THR A 344 13.76 18.38 -2.74
CA THR A 344 12.93 19.48 -2.23
C THR A 344 13.75 20.78 -2.18
N THR A 345 14.95 20.72 -1.59
CA THR A 345 15.86 21.86 -1.51
C THR A 345 16.25 22.36 -2.90
N ALA A 346 16.67 21.44 -3.79
CA ALA A 346 17.10 21.80 -5.15
C ALA A 346 15.97 22.42 -5.99
N ALA A 347 14.74 21.96 -5.84
CA ALA A 347 13.59 22.56 -6.51
C ALA A 347 13.30 24.00 -5.99
N TYR A 348 13.40 24.21 -4.68
CA TYR A 348 13.24 25.54 -4.08
C TYR A 348 14.35 26.52 -4.49
N GLU A 349 15.60 26.09 -4.47
CA GLU A 349 16.73 26.90 -4.94
C GLU A 349 16.54 27.31 -6.40
N LYS A 350 16.13 26.36 -7.26
CA LYS A 350 15.83 26.65 -8.68
C LYS A 350 14.66 27.61 -8.85
N LYS A 351 13.65 27.52 -8.00
CA LYS A 351 12.53 28.49 -7.99
C LYS A 351 13.00 29.88 -7.57
N LEU A 352 13.83 30.00 -6.54
CA LEU A 352 14.37 31.27 -6.07
C LEU A 352 15.27 31.92 -7.12
N GLU A 353 16.18 31.11 -7.74
CA GLU A 353 17.07 31.59 -8.81
C GLU A 353 16.31 32.15 -9.99
N THR A 354 15.19 31.55 -10.38
CA THR A 354 14.54 31.84 -11.66
C THR A 354 13.23 32.63 -11.53
N GLY A 355 12.67 32.75 -10.32
CA GLY A 355 11.34 33.33 -10.09
C GLY A 355 10.20 32.49 -10.68
N GLN A 356 10.47 31.31 -11.22
CA GLN A 356 9.50 30.44 -11.88
C GLN A 356 9.25 29.17 -11.06
N GLN A 357 8.07 28.53 -11.24
CA GLN A 357 7.84 27.20 -10.67
C GLN A 357 8.89 26.22 -11.19
N ALA A 358 9.42 25.42 -10.29
CA ALA A 358 10.56 24.55 -10.56
C ALA A 358 10.28 23.10 -10.12
N ALA A 359 11.12 22.20 -10.60
CA ALA A 359 11.11 20.80 -10.26
C ALA A 359 12.54 20.27 -10.19
N ALA A 360 12.75 19.23 -9.39
CA ALA A 360 14.01 18.51 -9.29
C ALA A 360 13.77 16.99 -9.25
N ILE A 361 14.74 16.23 -9.80
CA ILE A 361 14.79 14.76 -9.74
C ILE A 361 16.18 14.34 -9.27
N GLU A 362 16.23 13.37 -8.36
CA GLU A 362 17.45 12.67 -7.95
C GLU A 362 17.52 11.34 -8.70
N LEU A 363 18.55 11.16 -9.51
CA LEU A 363 18.82 9.95 -10.26
C LEU A 363 19.44 8.86 -9.36
N GLU A 364 19.58 7.66 -9.86
CA GLU A 364 20.08 6.50 -9.09
C GLU A 364 21.52 6.70 -8.56
N ASP A 365 22.34 7.42 -9.28
CA ASP A 365 23.73 7.77 -8.89
C ASP A 365 23.83 8.94 -7.88
N GLY A 366 22.69 9.53 -7.50
CA GLY A 366 22.61 10.70 -6.62
C GLY A 366 22.71 12.05 -7.34
N THR A 367 22.82 12.05 -8.68
CA THR A 367 22.83 13.31 -9.46
C THR A 367 21.47 13.97 -9.40
N ILE A 368 21.45 15.29 -9.09
CA ILE A 368 20.22 16.07 -9.06
C ILE A 368 20.10 16.91 -10.31
N ILE A 369 19.03 16.66 -11.07
CA ILE A 369 18.66 17.44 -12.25
C ILE A 369 17.50 18.35 -11.90
N THR A 370 17.58 19.61 -12.31
CA THR A 370 16.53 20.61 -12.08
C THR A 370 15.93 21.13 -13.37
N ALA A 371 14.69 21.63 -13.28
CA ALA A 371 14.02 22.31 -14.36
C ALA A 371 13.08 23.40 -13.82
N LYS A 372 12.74 24.37 -14.68
CA LYS A 372 11.77 25.42 -14.39
C LYS A 372 10.65 25.44 -15.43
N SER A 373 9.53 26.03 -15.09
CA SER A 373 8.49 26.34 -16.07
C SER A 373 8.96 27.40 -17.06
N THR A 374 8.63 27.21 -18.31
CA THR A 374 8.87 28.15 -19.42
C THR A 374 7.53 28.53 -20.08
N PRO A 375 7.46 29.48 -21.01
CA PRO A 375 6.25 29.68 -21.80
C PRO A 375 5.78 28.46 -22.58
N LEU A 376 6.72 27.54 -22.93
CA LEU A 376 6.44 26.36 -23.75
C LEU A 376 6.10 25.11 -22.91
N LEU A 377 6.79 24.92 -21.78
CA LEU A 377 6.75 23.67 -21.00
C LEU A 377 6.43 23.94 -19.53
N GLY A 378 5.64 23.07 -18.91
CA GLY A 378 5.55 22.98 -17.46
C GLY A 378 6.86 22.49 -16.84
N CYS A 379 7.12 22.79 -15.55
CA CYS A 379 8.35 22.35 -14.87
C CYS A 379 8.51 20.81 -14.87
N SER A 380 7.41 20.07 -14.76
CA SER A 380 7.37 18.59 -14.84
C SER A 380 7.84 18.07 -16.20
N ALA A 381 7.28 18.64 -17.28
CA ALA A 381 7.64 18.30 -18.65
C ALA A 381 9.10 18.67 -18.98
N ALA A 382 9.54 19.86 -18.55
CA ALA A 382 10.92 20.30 -18.70
C ALA A 382 11.90 19.41 -17.90
N LEU A 383 11.50 18.96 -16.69
CA LEU A 383 12.30 18.04 -15.86
C LEU A 383 12.47 16.69 -16.55
N LEU A 384 11.40 16.12 -17.11
CA LEU A 384 11.44 14.84 -17.82
C LEU A 384 12.44 14.91 -18.99
N LEU A 385 12.38 15.98 -19.80
CA LEU A 385 13.32 16.19 -20.90
C LEU A 385 14.78 16.35 -20.41
N ASN A 386 15.01 17.14 -19.35
CA ASN A 386 16.35 17.34 -18.81
C ASN A 386 16.94 16.04 -18.25
N ALA A 387 16.15 15.28 -17.52
CA ALA A 387 16.59 13.98 -16.95
C ALA A 387 16.91 12.97 -18.05
N THR A 388 16.04 12.82 -19.06
CA THR A 388 16.28 11.87 -20.16
C THR A 388 17.45 12.31 -21.05
N LYS A 389 17.65 13.62 -21.30
CA LYS A 389 18.85 14.13 -21.99
C LYS A 389 20.13 13.78 -21.22
N HIS A 390 20.16 14.04 -19.90
CA HIS A 390 21.32 13.73 -19.08
C HIS A 390 21.66 12.24 -19.12
N LEU A 391 20.67 11.36 -18.95
CA LEU A 391 20.85 9.92 -18.99
C LEU A 391 21.26 9.37 -20.36
N ALA A 392 20.91 10.09 -21.45
CA ALA A 392 21.27 9.76 -22.81
C ALA A 392 22.59 10.42 -23.27
N GLU A 393 23.27 11.16 -22.37
CA GLU A 393 24.48 11.94 -22.69
C GLU A 393 24.29 12.93 -23.84
N ILE A 394 23.07 13.48 -23.96
CA ILE A 394 22.74 14.51 -24.94
C ILE A 394 23.06 15.90 -24.35
N ASP A 395 23.71 16.74 -25.14
CA ASP A 395 24.03 18.11 -24.73
C ASP A 395 22.80 18.85 -24.20
N HIS A 396 22.94 19.50 -23.05
CA HIS A 396 21.87 20.21 -22.37
C HIS A 396 21.20 21.29 -23.23
N GLN A 397 21.95 21.94 -24.14
CA GLN A 397 21.43 22.97 -25.04
C GLN A 397 20.59 22.40 -26.19
N THR A 398 20.70 21.10 -26.46
CA THR A 398 19.93 20.43 -27.52
C THR A 398 18.44 20.47 -27.24
N LYS A 399 17.67 21.03 -28.16
CA LYS A 399 16.20 21.07 -28.09
C LYS A 399 15.64 19.80 -28.73
N LEU A 400 15.15 18.86 -27.93
CA LEU A 400 14.52 17.63 -28.43
C LEU A 400 13.18 17.86 -29.12
N ILE A 401 12.46 18.92 -28.73
CA ILE A 401 11.21 19.30 -29.35
C ILE A 401 11.36 20.74 -29.84
N PRO A 402 11.40 21.00 -31.16
CA PRO A 402 11.46 22.34 -31.72
C PRO A 402 10.24 23.19 -31.32
N GLN A 403 10.45 24.49 -31.09
CA GLN A 403 9.37 25.41 -30.74
C GLN A 403 8.25 25.45 -31.80
N SER A 404 8.62 25.32 -33.06
CA SER A 404 7.67 25.27 -34.20
C SER A 404 6.67 24.08 -34.12
N LEU A 405 6.99 23.04 -33.37
CA LEU A 405 6.07 21.92 -33.09
C LEU A 405 5.24 22.13 -31.83
N ILE A 406 5.74 22.89 -30.86
CA ILE A 406 5.04 23.18 -29.62
C ILE A 406 3.94 24.21 -29.82
N GLU A 407 4.21 25.31 -30.56
CA GLU A 407 3.26 26.42 -30.75
C GLU A 407 1.93 25.98 -31.36
N PRO A 408 1.86 25.11 -32.39
CA PRO A 408 0.57 24.61 -32.90
C PRO A 408 -0.23 23.82 -31.87
N VAL A 409 0.44 23.04 -31.01
CA VAL A 409 -0.21 22.30 -29.91
C VAL A 409 -0.79 23.29 -28.88
N GLN A 410 -0.03 24.33 -28.53
CA GLN A 410 -0.50 25.40 -27.63
C GLN A 410 -1.72 26.10 -28.18
N LYS A 411 -1.71 26.46 -29.49
CA LYS A 411 -2.84 27.06 -30.17
C LYS A 411 -4.08 26.16 -30.10
N THR A 412 -3.92 24.88 -30.41
CA THR A 412 -5.01 23.88 -30.31
C THR A 412 -5.59 23.84 -28.90
N LYS A 413 -4.73 23.79 -27.87
CA LYS A 413 -5.16 23.72 -26.46
C LYS A 413 -5.99 24.94 -26.06
N ILE A 414 -5.59 26.14 -26.47
CA ILE A 414 -6.21 27.39 -26.04
C ILE A 414 -7.40 27.75 -26.92
N GLU A 415 -7.22 27.77 -28.24
CA GLU A 415 -8.23 28.30 -29.18
C GLU A 415 -9.34 27.28 -29.46
N TYR A 416 -9.03 25.98 -29.60
CA TYR A 416 -10.03 25.00 -29.99
C TYR A 416 -10.57 24.17 -28.81
N LEU A 417 -9.74 23.89 -27.78
CA LEU A 417 -10.16 23.12 -26.62
C LEU A 417 -10.52 23.98 -25.40
N GLY A 418 -10.37 25.29 -25.46
CA GLY A 418 -10.71 26.20 -24.37
C GLY A 418 -9.84 26.05 -23.11
N GLY A 419 -8.65 25.44 -23.23
CA GLY A 419 -7.71 25.28 -22.14
C GLY A 419 -7.17 26.63 -21.62
N LYS A 420 -6.88 26.69 -20.31
CA LYS A 420 -6.29 27.91 -19.70
C LYS A 420 -4.76 27.86 -19.64
N ASN A 421 -4.15 26.69 -19.79
CA ASN A 421 -2.70 26.49 -19.69
C ASN A 421 -2.11 26.10 -21.05
N PRO A 422 -1.35 27.00 -21.73
CA PRO A 422 -0.74 26.67 -23.02
C PRO A 422 0.43 25.70 -22.92
N ARG A 423 1.09 25.59 -21.75
CA ARG A 423 2.31 24.79 -21.59
C ARG A 423 2.03 23.31 -21.83
N LEU A 424 2.98 22.61 -22.46
CA LEU A 424 2.89 21.19 -22.64
C LEU A 424 3.05 20.46 -21.29
N HIS A 425 2.27 19.42 -21.13
CA HIS A 425 2.32 18.44 -20.03
C HIS A 425 3.27 17.29 -20.38
N THR A 426 3.53 16.40 -19.41
CA THR A 426 4.47 15.28 -19.58
C THR A 426 4.02 14.28 -20.64
N ASP A 427 2.74 13.98 -20.75
CA ASP A 427 2.17 13.10 -21.78
C ASP A 427 2.33 13.68 -23.19
N GLU A 428 2.03 14.98 -23.37
CA GLU A 428 2.19 15.67 -24.65
C GLU A 428 3.65 15.66 -25.10
N VAL A 429 4.59 15.84 -24.16
CA VAL A 429 6.03 15.74 -24.43
C VAL A 429 6.43 14.33 -24.84
N LEU A 430 5.94 13.28 -24.17
CA LEU A 430 6.22 11.90 -24.54
C LEU A 430 5.67 11.54 -25.92
N VAL A 431 4.46 12.00 -26.25
CA VAL A 431 3.87 11.82 -27.60
C VAL A 431 4.72 12.52 -28.65
N ALA A 432 5.12 13.79 -28.40
CA ALA A 432 5.96 14.54 -29.33
C ALA A 432 7.32 13.85 -29.58
N LEU A 433 7.98 13.37 -28.52
CA LEU A 433 9.23 12.62 -28.64
C LEU A 433 9.04 11.33 -29.45
N SER A 434 7.93 10.60 -29.20
CA SER A 434 7.64 9.35 -29.91
C SER A 434 7.41 9.59 -31.41
N VAL A 435 6.70 10.65 -31.78
CA VAL A 435 6.49 11.02 -33.18
C VAL A 435 7.82 11.40 -33.84
N LEU A 436 8.62 12.25 -33.16
CA LEU A 436 9.91 12.70 -33.70
C LEU A 436 10.94 11.59 -33.82
N SER A 437 10.89 10.57 -32.95
CA SER A 437 11.82 9.43 -33.01
C SER A 437 11.60 8.50 -34.21
N ASN A 438 10.45 8.60 -34.90
CA ASN A 438 10.07 7.78 -36.04
C ASN A 438 10.29 8.46 -37.40
N ASN A 439 10.99 9.60 -37.46
CA ASN A 439 11.30 10.23 -38.74
C ASN A 439 12.16 9.33 -39.61
N ASP A 440 11.68 9.06 -40.84
CA ASP A 440 12.30 8.18 -41.83
C ASP A 440 13.66 8.70 -42.34
N GLU A 441 14.52 7.78 -42.84
CA GLU A 441 15.84 8.01 -43.46
C GLU A 441 15.85 9.00 -44.64
N ARG A 442 14.69 9.51 -45.08
CA ARG A 442 14.52 10.47 -46.17
C ARG A 442 14.58 11.93 -45.69
N SER A 443 14.73 12.17 -44.41
CA SER A 443 14.79 13.51 -43.80
C SER A 443 16.14 14.16 -43.96
N ALA A 444 16.19 15.51 -43.87
CA ALA A 444 17.46 16.23 -43.87
C ALA A 444 18.39 15.76 -42.73
N PRO A 445 19.74 15.87 -42.85
CA PRO A 445 20.68 15.40 -41.81
C PRO A 445 20.40 15.91 -40.41
N GLY A 446 19.86 17.12 -40.29
CA GLY A 446 19.45 17.70 -38.99
C GLY A 446 18.23 17.02 -38.36
N ASP A 447 17.30 16.54 -39.20
CA ASP A 447 16.11 15.83 -38.74
C ASP A 447 16.44 14.39 -38.32
N ALA A 448 17.41 13.74 -38.99
CA ALA A 448 17.90 12.41 -38.62
C ALA A 448 18.58 12.44 -37.23
N LEU A 449 19.44 13.45 -36.97
CA LEU A 449 20.06 13.61 -35.64
C LEU A 449 19.05 13.89 -34.55
N LEU A 450 18.01 14.71 -34.84
CA LEU A 450 16.93 14.98 -33.91
C LEU A 450 16.15 13.70 -33.59
N ALA A 451 15.81 12.91 -34.59
CA ALA A 451 15.10 11.64 -34.42
C ALA A 451 15.93 10.64 -33.57
N GLU A 452 17.23 10.54 -33.83
CA GLU A 452 18.15 9.72 -33.03
C GLU A 452 18.19 10.17 -31.57
N ASN A 453 18.33 11.47 -31.32
CA ASN A 453 18.33 12.03 -29.95
C ASN A 453 17.00 11.77 -29.23
N CYS A 454 15.85 11.92 -29.89
CA CYS A 454 14.57 11.60 -29.33
C CYS A 454 14.44 10.11 -28.96
N ARG A 455 14.94 9.22 -29.79
CA ARG A 455 14.96 7.77 -29.53
C ARG A 455 15.83 7.46 -28.32
N LYS A 456 17.07 7.97 -28.29
CA LYS A 456 17.98 7.82 -27.14
C LYS A 456 17.36 8.31 -25.83
N ALA A 457 16.65 9.45 -25.86
CA ALA A 457 15.98 10.00 -24.68
C ALA A 457 14.82 9.09 -24.21
N LEU A 458 13.99 8.55 -25.11
CA LEU A 458 12.91 7.62 -24.78
C LEU A 458 13.42 6.32 -24.17
N GLU A 459 14.54 5.80 -24.66
CA GLU A 459 15.18 4.58 -24.12
C GLU A 459 15.64 4.73 -22.68
N GLN A 460 15.78 5.96 -22.17
CA GLN A 460 16.15 6.20 -20.77
C GLN A 460 15.00 6.15 -19.79
N LEU A 461 13.73 6.19 -20.23
CA LEU A 461 12.57 6.22 -19.34
C LEU A 461 12.56 5.11 -18.27
N PRO A 462 12.96 3.86 -18.55
CA PRO A 462 13.02 2.81 -17.53
C PRO A 462 14.00 3.12 -16.38
N LYS A 463 15.06 3.92 -16.62
CA LYS A 463 16.03 4.32 -15.59
C LYS A 463 15.48 5.33 -14.59
N LEU A 464 14.32 5.95 -14.88
CA LEU A 464 13.65 6.85 -13.94
C LEU A 464 12.90 6.11 -12.81
N ARG A 465 12.77 4.80 -12.91
CA ARG A 465 12.11 4.00 -11.87
C ARG A 465 12.87 4.09 -10.56
N GLY A 466 12.15 4.47 -9.48
CA GLY A 466 12.71 4.65 -8.14
C GLY A 466 13.32 6.03 -7.89
N CYS A 467 13.51 6.87 -8.92
CA CYS A 467 13.98 8.23 -8.77
C CYS A 467 13.00 9.08 -7.96
N GLN A 468 13.54 9.96 -7.12
CA GLN A 468 12.76 10.87 -6.29
C GLN A 468 12.56 12.20 -7.01
N ILE A 469 11.32 12.72 -6.98
CA ILE A 469 10.95 13.98 -7.65
C ILE A 469 10.26 14.91 -6.66
N HIS A 470 10.57 16.19 -6.75
CA HIS A 470 9.79 17.24 -6.09
C HIS A 470 9.46 18.38 -7.06
N THR A 471 8.26 18.95 -6.92
CA THR A 471 7.81 20.11 -7.70
C THR A 471 7.28 21.21 -6.77
N THR A 472 7.64 22.46 -7.02
CA THR A 472 7.23 23.62 -6.20
C THR A 472 5.79 24.10 -6.52
N VAL A 473 5.02 23.28 -7.19
CA VAL A 473 3.61 23.53 -7.56
C VAL A 473 2.89 22.19 -7.66
N MET A 474 1.62 22.18 -7.31
CA MET A 474 0.76 21.03 -7.51
C MET A 474 0.65 20.69 -9.00
N LEU A 475 0.94 19.47 -9.37
CA LEU A 475 0.84 18.98 -10.74
C LEU A 475 -0.59 18.58 -11.10
N SER A 476 -0.88 18.64 -12.41
CA SER A 476 -2.11 18.07 -12.97
C SER A 476 -2.20 16.56 -12.70
N GLU A 477 -3.40 16.02 -12.74
CA GLU A 477 -3.61 14.57 -12.58
C GLU A 477 -2.85 13.77 -13.65
N VAL A 478 -2.79 14.28 -14.88
CA VAL A 478 -2.06 13.65 -15.99
C VAL A 478 -0.58 13.56 -15.68
N ASP A 479 0.07 14.65 -15.29
CA ASP A 479 1.49 14.68 -14.93
C ASP A 479 1.77 13.71 -13.76
N ARG A 480 0.92 13.71 -12.72
CA ARG A 480 1.04 12.80 -11.57
C ARG A 480 0.95 11.33 -12.00
N LYS A 481 0.00 10.99 -12.88
CA LYS A 481 -0.17 9.63 -13.41
C LYS A 481 1.04 9.15 -14.23
N ILE A 482 1.63 10.02 -15.05
CA ILE A 482 2.82 9.69 -15.85
C ILE A 482 4.00 9.34 -14.93
N PHE A 483 4.36 10.19 -13.98
CA PHE A 483 5.47 9.89 -13.06
C PHE A 483 5.20 8.64 -12.21
N LYS A 484 3.95 8.42 -11.79
CA LYS A 484 3.58 7.18 -11.10
C LYS A 484 3.79 5.93 -11.97
N LYS A 485 3.40 5.98 -13.27
CA LYS A 485 3.61 4.89 -14.23
C LYS A 485 5.09 4.65 -14.52
N LEU A 486 5.91 5.70 -14.54
CA LEU A 486 7.36 5.61 -14.65
C LEU A 486 8.01 5.04 -13.37
N GLY A 487 7.24 4.91 -12.28
CA GLY A 487 7.72 4.37 -11.01
C GLY A 487 8.51 5.37 -10.17
N CYS A 488 8.33 6.67 -10.39
CA CYS A 488 9.01 7.74 -9.64
C CYS A 488 8.30 8.02 -8.30
N GLY A 489 9.09 8.39 -7.28
CA GLY A 489 8.61 8.89 -5.99
C GLY A 489 8.32 10.40 -6.06
N LEU A 490 7.14 10.79 -6.54
CA LEU A 490 6.76 12.19 -6.73
C LEU A 490 6.21 12.82 -5.45
N THR A 491 6.62 14.06 -5.17
CA THR A 491 6.00 14.99 -4.21
C THR A 491 5.78 16.36 -4.85
N CYS A 492 4.75 17.08 -4.40
CA CYS A 492 4.41 18.40 -4.91
C CYS A 492 4.08 19.34 -3.74
N ASP A 493 4.44 20.62 -3.87
CA ASP A 493 3.90 21.64 -2.96
C ASP A 493 2.38 21.79 -3.17
N PRO A 494 1.61 22.07 -2.11
CA PRO A 494 0.16 22.24 -2.19
C PRO A 494 -0.25 23.61 -2.77
N VAL A 495 0.54 24.14 -3.70
CA VAL A 495 0.33 25.43 -4.35
C VAL A 495 -0.35 25.19 -5.69
N LYS A 496 -1.63 25.61 -5.81
CA LYS A 496 -2.35 25.54 -7.10
C LYS A 496 -1.79 26.56 -8.07
N LYS A 497 -1.71 26.19 -9.36
CA LYS A 497 -1.40 27.15 -10.44
C LYS A 497 -2.53 28.19 -10.48
N LYS A 498 -2.17 29.47 -10.34
CA LYS A 498 -3.08 30.60 -10.64
C LYS A 498 -3.37 30.67 -12.12
#